data_5e392885342b6e8b6b857566e55b1633
#
_entry.id   5e392885342b6e8b6b857566e55b1633
#
_cell.length_a   1.000
_cell.length_b   1.000
_cell.length_c   1.000
_cell.angle_alpha   90.00
_cell.angle_beta   90.00
_cell.angle_gamma   90.00
#
_symmetry.space_group_name_H-M   'P 1'
#
loop_
_entity.id
_entity.type
_entity.pdbx_description
1 polymer ?
#
loop_
_entity_poly.entity_id
_entity_poly.type
_entity_poly.pdbx_seq_one_letter_code
_entity_poly.pdbx_strand_id
1 'polypeptide(L)'
;MKISQIWTTGYAAGMNKMVDYLTHYYFRDKEPFMSLSALADHEAIKIMEALCDDTPFGTRFKDPLQYLRNRRATETWVREGFAAKGGQPQAPYPISMVLGSSKWMVAIAPDRDRHAEIRIPLSIFSETDISFTVPDSMISRWFSLEKPPEFYQPELHGQIFTLSEILAIVDQKGMPELDWQTNLPSDLAPYIEAQVWRHDLLKVYKKGNDYGSG
;
A
#
# COMPACT_ATOMS: atom_id res chain seq x y z
N MET A 1 -26.38 -55.68 9.33
CA MET A 1 -26.85 -54.31 9.65
C MET A 1 -25.78 -53.69 10.52
N LYS A 2 -24.86 -52.91 9.92
CA LYS A 2 -23.82 -52.16 10.66
C LYS A 2 -23.83 -50.75 10.08
N ILE A 3 -24.13 -49.79 10.96
CA ILE A 3 -24.20 -48.37 10.69
C ILE A 3 -22.77 -47.84 10.78
N SER A 4 -22.25 -47.35 9.67
CA SER A 4 -20.97 -46.69 9.61
C SER A 4 -21.09 -45.25 10.15
N GLN A 5 -20.37 -44.93 11.19
CA GLN A 5 -20.20 -43.61 11.72
C GLN A 5 -19.36 -42.79 10.73
N ILE A 6 -19.95 -41.72 10.19
CA ILE A 6 -19.27 -40.71 9.42
C ILE A 6 -18.63 -39.73 10.40
N TRP A 7 -17.30 -39.72 10.43
CA TRP A 7 -16.52 -38.71 11.15
C TRP A 7 -16.61 -37.38 10.37
N THR A 8 -17.39 -36.46 10.89
CA THR A 8 -17.29 -35.07 10.50
C THR A 8 -16.05 -34.49 11.20
N THR A 9 -14.94 -34.46 10.48
CA THR A 9 -13.79 -33.63 10.86
C THR A 9 -14.21 -32.17 10.72
N GLY A 10 -14.55 -31.56 11.85
CA GLY A 10 -14.71 -30.12 11.93
C GLY A 10 -13.37 -29.45 11.58
N TYR A 11 -13.30 -28.82 10.44
CA TYR A 11 -12.30 -27.79 10.18
C TYR A 11 -12.59 -26.68 11.18
N ALA A 12 -11.75 -26.58 12.21
CA ALA A 12 -11.66 -25.36 12.99
C ALA A 12 -11.21 -24.27 12.00
N ALA A 13 -12.15 -23.44 11.56
CA ALA A 13 -11.84 -22.20 10.89
C ALA A 13 -10.96 -21.40 11.85
N GLY A 14 -9.64 -21.40 11.58
CA GLY A 14 -8.73 -20.48 12.24
C GLY A 14 -9.29 -19.09 11.98
N MET A 15 -9.67 -18.38 13.05
CA MET A 15 -10.05 -16.97 12.94
C MET A 15 -8.86 -16.26 12.32
N ASN A 16 -8.95 -15.98 11.01
CA ASN A 16 -8.01 -15.10 10.34
C ASN A 16 -8.08 -13.79 11.12
N LYS A 17 -6.99 -13.46 11.81
CA LYS A 17 -6.92 -12.21 12.56
C LYS A 17 -7.06 -11.10 11.54
N MET A 18 -8.23 -10.46 11.51
CA MET A 18 -8.51 -9.37 10.59
C MET A 18 -7.40 -8.33 10.74
N VAL A 19 -6.82 -7.92 9.62
CA VAL A 19 -5.82 -6.85 9.62
C VAL A 19 -6.46 -5.56 10.09
N ASP A 20 -5.89 -4.92 11.11
CA ASP A 20 -6.45 -3.77 11.82
C ASP A 20 -5.51 -2.57 11.86
N TYR A 21 -4.44 -2.58 11.05
CA TYR A 21 -3.45 -1.51 11.00
C TYR A 21 -2.90 -1.29 9.59
N LEU A 22 -2.32 -0.09 9.40
CA LEU A 22 -1.48 0.28 8.27
C LEU A 22 -0.03 0.36 8.72
N THR A 23 0.91 0.06 7.80
CA THR A 23 2.33 0.29 8.01
C THR A 23 2.84 1.37 7.05
N HIS A 24 3.44 2.41 7.61
CA HIS A 24 4.21 3.41 6.88
C HIS A 24 5.69 3.07 6.98
N TYR A 25 6.31 2.77 5.82
CA TYR A 25 7.76 2.53 5.70
C TYR A 25 8.45 3.82 5.29
N TYR A 26 9.53 4.19 5.97
CA TYR A 26 10.27 5.41 5.70
C TYR A 26 11.76 5.27 6.05
N PHE A 27 12.59 6.21 5.59
CA PHE A 27 14.01 6.27 5.97
C PHE A 27 14.17 7.00 7.30
N ARG A 28 14.96 6.46 8.25
CA ARG A 28 15.19 7.02 9.60
C ARG A 28 15.73 8.45 9.59
N ASP A 29 16.49 8.80 8.54
CA ASP A 29 17.06 10.14 8.36
C ASP A 29 16.09 11.13 7.70
N LYS A 30 14.85 10.72 7.47
CA LYS A 30 13.78 11.54 6.89
C LYS A 30 12.59 11.64 7.84
N GLU A 31 11.82 12.70 7.70
CA GLU A 31 10.55 12.80 8.38
C GLU A 31 9.56 11.74 7.83
N PRO A 32 8.80 11.05 8.70
CA PRO A 32 7.73 10.20 8.25
C PRO A 32 6.58 10.99 7.64
N PHE A 33 5.75 10.30 6.86
CA PHE A 33 4.54 10.86 6.24
C PHE A 33 4.84 12.01 5.27
N MET A 34 5.90 11.87 4.49
CA MET A 34 6.19 12.76 3.37
C MET A 34 5.70 12.16 2.05
N SER A 35 5.11 12.99 1.20
CA SER A 35 4.76 12.62 -0.18
C SER A 35 5.68 13.36 -1.14
N LEU A 36 6.39 12.62 -2.02
CA LEU A 36 7.19 13.21 -3.09
C LEU A 36 6.35 14.13 -3.98
N SER A 37 5.10 13.76 -4.22
CA SER A 37 4.18 14.52 -5.08
C SER A 37 3.83 15.90 -4.52
N ALA A 38 3.92 16.07 -3.19
CA ALA A 38 3.62 17.32 -2.50
C ALA A 38 4.80 18.31 -2.50
N LEU A 39 6.01 17.85 -2.85
CA LEU A 39 7.20 18.69 -2.91
C LEU A 39 7.25 19.51 -4.21
N ALA A 40 8.03 20.58 -4.20
CA ALA A 40 8.42 21.26 -5.44
C ALA A 40 9.24 20.29 -6.34
N ASP A 41 9.14 20.43 -7.66
CA ASP A 41 9.76 19.47 -8.59
C ASP A 41 11.26 19.29 -8.34
N HIS A 42 12.00 20.39 -8.12
CA HIS A 42 13.43 20.33 -7.88
C HIS A 42 13.82 19.62 -6.59
N GLU A 43 12.98 19.70 -5.55
CA GLU A 43 13.19 19.01 -4.27
C GLU A 43 12.92 17.51 -4.41
N ALA A 44 11.79 17.16 -5.05
CA ALA A 44 11.42 15.78 -5.32
C ALA A 44 12.46 15.09 -6.21
N ILE A 45 12.92 15.75 -7.29
CA ILE A 45 13.95 15.24 -8.20
C ILE A 45 15.25 14.98 -7.44
N LYS A 46 15.73 15.92 -6.63
CA LYS A 46 16.95 15.75 -5.83
C LYS A 46 16.87 14.55 -4.88
N ILE A 47 15.72 14.31 -4.28
CA ILE A 47 15.50 13.13 -3.41
C ILE A 47 15.56 11.85 -4.24
N MET A 48 14.89 11.81 -5.39
CA MET A 48 14.86 10.63 -6.26
C MET A 48 16.23 10.32 -6.86
N GLU A 49 17.00 11.32 -7.28
CA GLU A 49 18.38 11.15 -7.74
C GLU A 49 19.28 10.55 -6.66
N ALA A 50 19.11 10.98 -5.41
CA ALA A 50 19.85 10.42 -4.26
C ALA A 50 19.43 8.97 -3.90
N LEU A 51 18.25 8.52 -4.34
CA LEU A 51 17.73 7.16 -4.15
C LEU A 51 17.89 6.27 -5.39
N CYS A 52 18.38 6.85 -6.50
CA CYS A 52 18.58 6.13 -7.76
C CYS A 52 19.82 5.23 -7.64
N ASP A 53 19.59 3.92 -7.73
CA ASP A 53 20.62 2.90 -7.76
C ASP A 53 20.15 1.73 -8.64
N ASP A 54 20.91 0.63 -8.70
CA ASP A 54 20.58 -0.54 -9.50
C ASP A 54 19.66 -1.54 -8.77
N THR A 55 19.15 -1.20 -7.59
CA THR A 55 18.16 -2.03 -6.90
C THR A 55 16.79 -1.92 -7.59
N PRO A 56 15.90 -2.93 -7.42
CA PRO A 56 14.51 -2.83 -7.90
C PRO A 56 13.78 -1.59 -7.40
N PHE A 57 14.14 -1.09 -6.22
CA PHE A 57 13.58 0.15 -5.67
C PHE A 57 14.14 1.38 -6.38
N GLY A 58 15.47 1.47 -6.55
CA GLY A 58 16.15 2.65 -7.07
C GLY A 58 16.00 2.86 -8.57
N THR A 59 15.96 1.77 -9.35
CA THR A 59 15.84 1.83 -10.83
C THR A 59 14.62 2.59 -11.32
N ARG A 60 13.55 2.70 -10.53
CA ARG A 60 12.35 3.51 -10.84
C ARG A 60 12.65 5.00 -10.98
N PHE A 61 13.75 5.47 -10.42
CA PHE A 61 14.15 6.88 -10.38
C PHE A 61 15.17 7.26 -11.47
N LYS A 62 15.44 6.38 -12.45
CA LYS A 62 16.36 6.68 -13.59
C LYS A 62 15.89 7.89 -14.41
N ASP A 63 14.59 8.12 -14.51
CA ASP A 63 13.99 9.36 -15.02
C ASP A 63 13.08 9.97 -13.94
N PRO A 64 13.64 10.77 -13.02
CA PRO A 64 12.90 11.26 -11.87
C PRO A 64 11.76 12.21 -12.25
N LEU A 65 11.94 13.00 -13.31
CA LEU A 65 10.89 13.91 -13.75
C LEU A 65 9.70 13.16 -14.35
N GLN A 66 9.96 12.15 -15.18
CA GLN A 66 8.91 11.31 -15.75
C GLN A 66 8.21 10.49 -14.66
N TYR A 67 8.97 9.94 -13.71
CA TYR A 67 8.41 9.23 -12.57
C TYR A 67 7.47 10.14 -11.76
N LEU A 68 7.89 11.37 -11.43
CA LEU A 68 7.09 12.31 -10.67
C LEU A 68 5.78 12.69 -11.39
N ARG A 69 5.84 12.91 -12.70
CA ARG A 69 4.67 13.19 -13.54
C ARG A 69 3.69 12.01 -13.53
N ASN A 70 4.19 10.80 -13.73
CA ASN A 70 3.38 9.59 -13.73
C ASN A 70 2.74 9.35 -12.36
N ARG A 71 3.50 9.56 -11.29
CA ARG A 71 3.02 9.44 -9.92
C ARG A 71 1.88 10.42 -9.63
N ARG A 72 2.08 11.70 -9.92
CA ARG A 72 1.02 12.73 -9.72
C ARG A 72 -0.23 12.46 -10.55
N ALA A 73 -0.07 12.02 -11.79
CA ALA A 73 -1.19 11.64 -12.64
C ALA A 73 -1.95 10.42 -12.08
N THR A 74 -1.22 9.47 -11.49
CA THR A 74 -1.83 8.31 -10.85
C THR A 74 -2.56 8.69 -9.55
N GLU A 75 -1.96 9.50 -8.71
CA GLU A 75 -2.57 9.96 -7.47
C GLU A 75 -3.81 10.85 -7.74
N THR A 76 -3.81 11.61 -8.84
CA THR A 76 -5.01 12.34 -9.30
C THR A 76 -6.13 11.35 -9.69
N TRP A 77 -5.79 10.33 -10.48
CA TRP A 77 -6.75 9.28 -10.84
C TRP A 77 -7.33 8.56 -9.61
N VAL A 78 -6.47 8.21 -8.62
CA VAL A 78 -6.94 7.62 -7.36
C VAL A 78 -7.88 8.58 -6.62
N ARG A 79 -7.52 9.86 -6.53
CA ARG A 79 -8.31 10.88 -5.86
C ARG A 79 -9.70 11.03 -6.47
N GLU A 80 -9.78 11.09 -7.79
CA GLU A 80 -11.03 11.20 -8.53
C GLU A 80 -11.91 9.96 -8.35
N GLY A 81 -11.32 8.76 -8.47
CA GLY A 81 -12.02 7.49 -8.26
C GLY A 81 -12.51 7.32 -6.82
N PHE A 82 -11.74 7.75 -5.84
CA PHE A 82 -12.14 7.74 -4.44
C PHE A 82 -13.30 8.72 -4.17
N ALA A 83 -13.21 9.95 -4.69
CA ALA A 83 -14.29 10.93 -4.57
C ALA A 83 -15.59 10.45 -5.22
N ALA A 84 -15.50 9.77 -6.36
CA ALA A 84 -16.67 9.18 -7.03
C ALA A 84 -17.36 8.10 -6.19
N LYS A 85 -16.66 7.46 -5.25
CA LYS A 85 -17.18 6.49 -4.28
C LYS A 85 -17.61 7.11 -2.93
N GLY A 86 -17.67 8.44 -2.84
CA GLY A 86 -18.08 9.16 -1.63
C GLY A 86 -16.93 9.51 -0.69
N GLY A 87 -15.68 9.20 -1.06
CA GLY A 87 -14.50 9.65 -0.33
C GLY A 87 -14.37 11.17 -0.30
N GLN A 88 -13.71 11.69 0.74
CA GLN A 88 -13.51 13.14 0.93
C GLN A 88 -12.01 13.47 1.04
N PRO A 89 -11.23 13.31 -0.05
CA PRO A 89 -9.78 13.53 -0.02
C PRO A 89 -9.47 15.01 0.27
N GLN A 90 -8.94 15.29 1.47
CA GLN A 90 -8.63 16.65 1.92
C GLN A 90 -7.27 17.14 1.43
N ALA A 91 -6.30 16.25 1.31
CA ALA A 91 -4.99 16.58 0.75
C ALA A 91 -5.00 16.49 -0.79
N PRO A 92 -4.17 17.28 -1.49
CA PRO A 92 -4.01 17.15 -2.94
C PRO A 92 -3.36 15.82 -3.34
N TYR A 93 -2.44 15.31 -2.52
CA TYR A 93 -1.74 14.05 -2.70
C TYR A 93 -1.81 13.21 -1.41
N PRO A 94 -1.88 11.89 -1.50
CA PRO A 94 -1.99 11.04 -0.32
C PRO A 94 -0.64 10.78 0.34
N ILE A 95 -0.68 10.25 1.56
CA ILE A 95 0.42 9.50 2.14
C ILE A 95 0.17 8.02 1.86
N SER A 96 1.09 7.40 1.11
CA SER A 96 1.04 5.97 0.80
C SER A 96 1.50 5.13 1.98
N MET A 97 0.75 4.08 2.28
CA MET A 97 1.03 3.09 3.31
C MET A 97 0.68 1.69 2.81
N VAL A 98 0.99 0.67 3.58
CA VAL A 98 0.62 -0.72 3.30
C VAL A 98 -0.44 -1.16 4.30
N LEU A 99 -1.50 -1.82 3.82
CA LEU A 99 -2.46 -2.50 4.68
C LEU A 99 -1.78 -3.71 5.34
N GLY A 100 -1.75 -3.73 6.67
CA GLY A 100 -0.93 -4.69 7.41
C GLY A 100 0.57 -4.41 7.25
N SER A 101 1.36 -5.40 6.88
CA SER A 101 2.80 -5.30 6.63
C SER A 101 3.18 -6.01 5.33
N SER A 102 4.29 -5.60 4.74
CA SER A 102 4.84 -6.23 3.53
C SER A 102 6.28 -6.68 3.74
N LYS A 103 6.51 -7.97 3.62
CA LYS A 103 7.87 -8.56 3.64
C LYS A 103 8.67 -8.11 2.43
N TRP A 104 7.99 -7.92 1.30
CA TRP A 104 8.61 -7.45 0.08
C TRP A 104 9.17 -6.04 0.24
N MET A 105 8.38 -5.10 0.81
CA MET A 105 8.86 -3.73 1.09
C MET A 105 10.12 -3.74 1.96
N VAL A 106 10.19 -4.64 2.95
CA VAL A 106 11.39 -4.81 3.78
C VAL A 106 12.55 -5.43 3.01
N ALA A 107 12.26 -6.37 2.10
CA ALA A 107 13.29 -7.09 1.34
C ALA A 107 13.95 -6.24 0.25
N ILE A 108 13.19 -5.36 -0.42
CA ILE A 108 13.73 -4.48 -1.47
C ILE A 108 14.42 -3.23 -0.92
N ALA A 109 14.28 -2.98 0.38
CA ALA A 109 14.93 -1.85 1.03
C ALA A 109 16.47 -1.95 0.87
N PRO A 110 17.13 -0.96 0.24
CA PRO A 110 18.55 -1.05 -0.09
C PRO A 110 19.47 -1.12 1.14
N ASP A 111 19.00 -0.66 2.28
CA ASP A 111 19.72 -0.64 3.56
C ASP A 111 18.73 -0.80 4.71
N ARG A 112 18.68 -2.01 5.29
CA ARG A 112 17.73 -2.32 6.36
C ARG A 112 17.90 -1.45 7.60
N ASP A 113 19.11 -1.03 7.90
CA ASP A 113 19.42 -0.23 9.10
C ASP A 113 18.91 1.21 8.98
N ARG A 114 18.72 1.69 7.75
CA ARG A 114 18.16 3.00 7.46
C ARG A 114 16.64 3.02 7.41
N HIS A 115 15.98 1.86 7.41
CA HIS A 115 14.52 1.79 7.35
C HIS A 115 13.88 1.79 8.73
N ALA A 116 12.72 2.41 8.80
CA ALA A 116 11.83 2.40 9.95
C ALA A 116 10.40 2.16 9.50
N GLU A 117 9.59 1.72 10.42
CA GLU A 117 8.16 1.55 10.22
C GLU A 117 7.36 2.22 11.34
N ILE A 118 6.21 2.74 10.99
CA ILE A 118 5.20 3.22 11.93
C ILE A 118 3.91 2.48 11.63
N ARG A 119 3.34 1.82 12.64
CA ARG A 119 2.05 1.16 12.55
C ARG A 119 0.94 2.06 13.07
N ILE A 120 -0.11 2.17 12.29
CA ILE A 120 -1.23 3.06 12.56
C ILE A 120 -2.51 2.23 12.56
N PRO A 121 -3.30 2.25 13.65
CA PRO A 121 -4.56 1.51 13.71
C PRO A 121 -5.54 1.99 12.62
N LEU A 122 -6.20 1.06 11.94
CA LEU A 122 -7.26 1.39 10.97
C LEU A 122 -8.42 2.13 11.61
N SER A 123 -8.67 1.90 12.91
CA SER A 123 -9.78 2.50 13.64
C SER A 123 -9.74 4.03 13.75
N ILE A 124 -8.61 4.68 13.42
CA ILE A 124 -8.55 6.15 13.41
C ILE A 124 -9.10 6.76 12.13
N PHE A 125 -9.30 5.95 11.07
CA PHE A 125 -9.77 6.40 9.77
C PHE A 125 -11.26 6.08 9.61
N SER A 126 -11.98 7.01 9.00
CA SER A 126 -13.33 6.77 8.49
C SER A 126 -13.28 6.31 7.04
N GLU A 127 -14.41 5.83 6.53
CA GLU A 127 -14.61 5.41 5.15
C GLU A 127 -14.27 6.52 4.13
N THR A 128 -14.35 7.78 4.55
CA THR A 128 -14.09 8.95 3.69
C THR A 128 -12.66 9.47 3.74
N ASP A 129 -11.79 8.90 4.58
CA ASP A 129 -10.43 9.40 4.84
C ASP A 129 -9.35 8.66 4.06
N ILE A 130 -9.66 7.44 3.60
CA ILE A 130 -8.66 6.49 3.08
C ILE A 130 -9.21 5.69 1.91
N SER A 131 -8.38 5.52 0.88
CA SER A 131 -8.64 4.63 -0.26
C SER A 131 -7.58 3.54 -0.37
N PHE A 132 -7.83 2.54 -1.21
CA PHE A 132 -6.93 1.42 -1.41
C PHE A 132 -6.83 1.04 -2.89
N THR A 133 -5.67 0.48 -3.27
CA THR A 133 -5.41 -0.13 -4.58
C THR A 133 -4.67 -1.45 -4.41
N VAL A 134 -4.77 -2.32 -5.44
CA VAL A 134 -4.08 -3.61 -5.49
C VAL A 134 -3.38 -3.75 -6.85
N PRO A 135 -2.07 -3.97 -6.89
CA PRO A 135 -1.10 -3.81 -5.80
C PRO A 135 -0.93 -2.33 -5.41
N ASP A 136 0.21 -1.69 -5.69
CA ASP A 136 0.33 -0.23 -5.57
C ASP A 136 -0.44 0.51 -6.67
N SER A 137 -0.71 1.77 -6.44
CA SER A 137 -1.55 2.57 -7.32
C SER A 137 -0.98 2.73 -8.73
N MET A 138 0.33 2.84 -8.88
CA MET A 138 0.97 2.99 -10.19
C MET A 138 0.88 1.70 -11.01
N ILE A 139 1.16 0.56 -10.39
CA ILE A 139 1.06 -0.77 -11.02
C ILE A 139 -0.40 -1.12 -11.31
N SER A 140 -1.31 -0.87 -10.35
CA SER A 140 -2.74 -1.10 -10.53
C SER A 140 -3.28 -0.35 -11.75
N ARG A 141 -2.93 0.94 -11.88
CA ARG A 141 -3.29 1.75 -13.03
C ARG A 141 -2.67 1.23 -14.33
N TRP A 142 -1.37 0.89 -14.31
CA TRP A 142 -0.67 0.36 -15.48
C TRP A 142 -1.33 -0.94 -15.95
N PHE A 143 -1.64 -1.88 -15.06
CA PHE A 143 -2.34 -3.12 -15.41
C PHE A 143 -3.71 -2.85 -16.05
N SER A 144 -4.43 -1.82 -15.61
CA SER A 144 -5.73 -1.49 -16.19
C SER A 144 -5.61 -0.94 -17.62
N LEU A 145 -4.50 -0.32 -17.96
CA LEU A 145 -4.23 0.25 -19.29
C LEU A 145 -3.68 -0.82 -20.25
N GLU A 146 -2.64 -1.54 -19.83
CA GLU A 146 -1.92 -2.51 -20.67
C GLU A 146 -2.58 -3.90 -20.69
N LYS A 147 -3.30 -4.26 -19.60
CA LYS A 147 -4.00 -5.54 -19.43
C LYS A 147 -3.17 -6.77 -19.79
N PRO A 148 -1.96 -6.94 -19.19
CA PRO A 148 -1.10 -8.07 -19.50
C PRO A 148 -1.83 -9.38 -19.17
N PRO A 149 -2.00 -10.31 -20.14
CA PRO A 149 -2.92 -11.46 -20.02
C PRO A 149 -2.58 -12.38 -18.84
N GLU A 150 -1.30 -12.48 -18.48
CA GLU A 150 -0.83 -13.36 -17.41
C GLU A 150 -1.11 -12.83 -16.01
N PHE A 151 -1.32 -11.50 -15.86
CA PHE A 151 -1.34 -10.84 -14.55
C PHE A 151 -2.60 -10.02 -14.30
N TYR A 152 -3.29 -9.58 -15.36
CA TYR A 152 -4.43 -8.68 -15.22
C TYR A 152 -5.64 -9.38 -14.59
N GLN A 153 -6.09 -8.84 -13.47
CA GLN A 153 -7.29 -9.25 -12.74
C GLN A 153 -8.23 -8.04 -12.67
N PRO A 154 -9.27 -7.98 -13.51
CA PRO A 154 -10.13 -6.80 -13.65
C PRO A 154 -10.89 -6.45 -12.36
N GLU A 155 -11.10 -7.42 -11.48
CA GLU A 155 -11.74 -7.21 -10.17
C GLU A 155 -10.82 -6.53 -9.15
N LEU A 156 -9.50 -6.48 -9.40
CA LEU A 156 -8.51 -5.89 -8.50
C LEU A 156 -7.78 -4.71 -9.14
N HIS A 157 -7.34 -4.88 -10.39
CA HIS A 157 -6.45 -3.94 -11.03
C HIS A 157 -7.22 -2.80 -11.72
N GLY A 158 -6.77 -1.58 -11.50
CA GLY A 158 -7.45 -0.39 -11.99
C GLY A 158 -8.70 -0.03 -11.19
N GLN A 159 -8.89 -0.64 -10.03
CA GLN A 159 -9.98 -0.35 -9.11
C GLN A 159 -9.47 0.50 -7.94
N ILE A 160 -10.33 1.39 -7.47
CA ILE A 160 -10.14 2.13 -6.22
C ILE A 160 -11.12 1.56 -5.22
N PHE A 161 -10.63 1.13 -4.07
CA PHE A 161 -11.45 0.52 -3.02
C PHE A 161 -11.62 1.47 -1.85
N THR A 162 -12.79 1.45 -1.23
CA THR A 162 -13.04 2.05 0.07
C THR A 162 -12.56 1.11 1.18
N LEU A 163 -12.60 1.55 2.43
CA LEU A 163 -12.16 0.73 3.57
C LEU A 163 -13.02 -0.54 3.70
N SER A 164 -14.33 -0.42 3.61
CA SER A 164 -15.24 -1.57 3.70
C SER A 164 -15.05 -2.56 2.54
N GLU A 165 -14.87 -2.06 1.31
CA GLU A 165 -14.66 -2.90 0.12
C GLU A 165 -13.36 -3.70 0.23
N ILE A 166 -12.24 -3.06 0.62
CA ILE A 166 -10.96 -3.77 0.72
C ILE A 166 -10.95 -4.80 1.86
N LEU A 167 -11.57 -4.49 3.00
CA LEU A 167 -11.69 -5.43 4.09
C LEU A 167 -12.55 -6.64 3.72
N ALA A 168 -13.60 -6.47 2.93
CA ALA A 168 -14.40 -7.58 2.42
C ALA A 168 -13.58 -8.48 1.45
N ILE A 169 -12.71 -7.90 0.62
CA ILE A 169 -11.79 -8.65 -0.24
C ILE A 169 -10.80 -9.45 0.60
N VAL A 170 -10.21 -8.83 1.64
CA VAL A 170 -9.28 -9.49 2.55
C VAL A 170 -9.95 -10.60 3.36
N ASP A 171 -11.19 -10.40 3.80
CA ASP A 171 -11.96 -11.45 4.49
C ASP A 171 -12.19 -12.66 3.58
N GLN A 172 -12.46 -12.43 2.31
CA GLN A 172 -12.72 -13.49 1.33
C GLN A 172 -11.44 -14.18 0.82
N LYS A 173 -10.38 -13.41 0.53
CA LYS A 173 -9.19 -13.90 -0.18
C LYS A 173 -7.95 -14.05 0.73
N GLY A 174 -7.97 -13.50 1.95
CA GLY A 174 -6.79 -13.35 2.80
C GLY A 174 -5.91 -12.17 2.40
N MET A 175 -4.71 -12.11 2.97
CA MET A 175 -3.71 -11.07 2.65
C MET A 175 -2.84 -11.49 1.46
N PRO A 176 -2.52 -10.57 0.53
CA PRO A 176 -1.85 -10.91 -0.74
C PRO A 176 -0.56 -11.70 -0.58
N GLU A 177 0.34 -11.28 0.28
CA GLU A 177 1.65 -11.93 0.46
C GLU A 177 1.59 -13.30 1.14
N LEU A 178 0.48 -13.61 1.83
CA LEU A 178 0.34 -14.82 2.62
C LEU A 178 -0.55 -15.84 1.92
N ASP A 179 -1.66 -15.39 1.33
CA ASP A 179 -2.77 -16.25 0.95
C ASP A 179 -3.05 -16.24 -0.55
N TRP A 180 -2.67 -15.18 -1.27
CA TRP A 180 -2.92 -15.09 -2.69
C TRP A 180 -1.88 -15.84 -3.50
N GLN A 181 -2.33 -16.75 -4.33
CA GLN A 181 -1.48 -17.34 -5.37
C GLN A 181 -1.37 -16.33 -6.50
N THR A 182 -0.24 -15.63 -6.57
CA THR A 182 0.03 -14.67 -7.63
C THR A 182 1.21 -15.15 -8.46
N ASN A 183 1.07 -15.11 -9.79
CA ASN A 183 2.16 -15.33 -10.73
C ASN A 183 2.85 -14.00 -11.07
N LEU A 184 2.77 -13.00 -10.19
CA LEU A 184 3.41 -11.71 -10.41
C LEU A 184 4.94 -11.89 -10.51
N PRO A 185 5.60 -11.16 -11.41
CA PRO A 185 7.05 -11.06 -11.40
C PRO A 185 7.58 -10.64 -10.03
N SER A 186 8.80 -11.08 -9.69
CA SER A 186 9.39 -10.85 -8.36
C SER A 186 9.59 -9.36 -7.99
N ASP A 187 9.58 -8.48 -8.99
CA ASP A 187 9.65 -7.02 -8.85
C ASP A 187 8.28 -6.36 -8.66
N LEU A 188 7.19 -7.12 -8.80
CA LEU A 188 5.82 -6.66 -8.59
C LEU A 188 5.22 -7.36 -7.37
N ALA A 189 5.37 -6.76 -6.19
CA ALA A 189 4.88 -7.38 -4.97
C ALA A 189 3.36 -7.31 -4.83
N PRO A 190 2.73 -8.38 -4.39
CA PRO A 190 1.32 -8.40 -4.09
C PRO A 190 1.07 -7.80 -2.70
N TYR A 191 0.99 -6.50 -2.58
CA TYR A 191 0.53 -5.84 -1.36
C TYR A 191 -0.65 -4.91 -1.65
N ILE A 192 -1.39 -4.55 -0.63
CA ILE A 192 -2.48 -3.58 -0.73
C ILE A 192 -1.93 -2.22 -0.31
N GLU A 193 -1.90 -1.27 -1.23
CA GLU A 193 -1.56 0.11 -0.92
C GLU A 193 -2.78 0.83 -0.35
N ALA A 194 -2.55 1.55 0.75
CA ALA A 194 -3.50 2.48 1.33
C ALA A 194 -3.07 3.91 1.02
N GLN A 195 -3.97 4.73 0.52
CA GLN A 195 -3.75 6.16 0.28
C GLN A 195 -4.50 6.95 1.36
N VAL A 196 -3.77 7.52 2.32
CA VAL A 196 -4.32 8.33 3.40
C VAL A 196 -4.44 9.79 2.95
N TRP A 197 -5.67 10.32 2.94
CA TRP A 197 -5.99 11.67 2.50
C TRP A 197 -6.16 12.67 3.64
N ARG A 198 -6.28 12.17 4.88
CA ARG A 198 -6.41 12.95 6.13
C ARG A 198 -5.06 13.01 6.86
N HIS A 199 -4.16 13.89 6.44
CA HIS A 199 -2.81 14.00 7.01
C HIS A 199 -2.79 14.51 8.46
N ASP A 200 -3.82 15.22 8.89
CA ASP A 200 -3.95 15.70 10.27
C ASP A 200 -4.03 14.55 11.28
N LEU A 201 -4.65 13.42 10.91
CA LEU A 201 -4.73 12.24 11.76
C LEU A 201 -3.35 11.58 12.02
N LEU A 202 -2.36 11.84 11.16
CA LEU A 202 -1.03 11.27 11.27
C LEU A 202 -0.09 12.07 12.18
N LYS A 203 -0.47 13.30 12.57
CA LYS A 203 0.40 14.22 13.33
C LYS A 203 0.85 13.66 14.67
N VAL A 204 -0.02 12.90 15.34
CA VAL A 204 0.30 12.32 16.65
C VAL A 204 1.37 11.23 16.57
N TYR A 205 1.50 10.59 15.42
CA TYR A 205 2.47 9.52 15.16
C TYR A 205 3.84 10.04 14.74
N LYS A 206 3.96 11.31 14.34
CA LYS A 206 5.27 11.95 14.06
C LYS A 206 6.10 12.14 15.32
N LYS A 207 5.47 12.39 16.46
CA LYS A 207 6.13 12.71 17.74
C LYS A 207 6.59 11.48 18.52
N GLY A 208 6.20 10.27 18.14
CA GLY A 208 6.50 9.03 18.88
C GLY A 208 7.92 8.49 18.70
N ASN A 209 8.73 9.06 17.81
CA ASN A 209 10.10 8.59 17.56
C ASN A 209 11.16 9.12 18.53
N ASP A 210 10.80 10.00 19.47
CA ASP A 210 11.75 10.54 20.48
C ASP A 210 11.87 9.66 21.76
N TYR A 211 11.16 8.52 21.84
CA TYR A 211 11.19 7.62 23.00
C TYR A 211 11.81 6.26 22.66
N GLY A 212 13.10 6.26 22.30
CA GLY A 212 13.76 4.98 22.00
C GLY A 212 15.29 5.06 22.04
N SER A 213 15.86 5.79 23.00
CA SER A 213 17.29 5.70 23.37
C SER A 213 17.38 5.88 24.87
N GLY A 214 17.20 4.78 25.57
CA GLY A 214 17.47 4.61 26.97
C GLY A 214 18.02 3.21 27.18
#